data_068c3fec72972d3213bd97b47fff3628
#
_entry.id   068c3fec72972d3213bd97b47fff3628
#
_cell.length_a   1.000
_cell.length_b   1.000
_cell.length_c   1.000
_cell.angle_alpha   90.00
_cell.angle_beta   90.00
_cell.angle_gamma   90.00
#
_symmetry.space_group_name_H-M   'P 1'
#
loop_
_entity.id
_entity.type
_entity.pdbx_description
1 polymer ?
#
loop_
_entity_poly.entity_id
_entity_poly.type
_entity_poly.pdbx_seq_one_letter_code
_entity_poly.pdbx_strand_id
1 'polypeptide(L)'
;MKKKTLLGLFMSLLAVVFLVACGGKTENTTTSSSSTSSSSSEEAVSGASVKEYTDPSELKVSYDIIVVGSGGAGMSAAISAKDAGASVVLLEKMPVIGGNTAKSSAGMNASQTKFQEAEGIADTNDKFYEETLKGGKGTNDPELLRYLVDHSASAIDWLDGMGITLSNLTTTGGMSEKRTHRPEDGSAVGGYLVNGLYHNLVEREVP
;
A
#
# COMPACT_ATOMS: atom_id res chain seq x y z
N MET A 1 -15.29 -54.62 -29.90
CA MET A 1 -15.98 -54.07 -31.11
C MET A 1 -15.91 -52.56 -31.03
N LYS A 2 -15.05 -51.90 -31.81
CA LYS A 2 -15.37 -51.11 -33.02
C LYS A 2 -16.39 -49.99 -32.71
N LYS A 3 -16.23 -48.72 -32.94
CA LYS A 3 -15.52 -47.90 -33.96
C LYS A 3 -15.61 -46.41 -33.55
N LYS A 4 -14.61 -45.62 -33.76
CA LYS A 4 -14.28 -44.66 -34.83
C LYS A 4 -14.79 -43.22 -34.57
N THR A 5 -13.89 -42.34 -34.33
CA THR A 5 -13.45 -41.16 -35.14
C THR A 5 -14.54 -40.26 -35.74
N LEU A 6 -14.53 -38.99 -35.40
CA LEU A 6 -14.64 -37.95 -36.41
C LEU A 6 -13.89 -36.65 -35.97
N LEU A 7 -12.93 -36.38 -36.76
CA LEU A 7 -12.09 -35.22 -36.94
C LEU A 7 -12.90 -34.13 -37.65
N GLY A 8 -12.85 -32.92 -37.20
CA GLY A 8 -13.50 -31.74 -37.83
C GLY A 8 -12.67 -30.50 -37.66
N LEU A 9 -11.75 -30.32 -38.54
CA LEU A 9 -10.93 -29.18 -38.91
C LEU A 9 -11.81 -27.98 -39.32
N PHE A 10 -11.64 -26.79 -38.71
CA PHE A 10 -11.96 -25.52 -39.38
C PHE A 10 -10.86 -24.50 -39.11
N MET A 11 -10.11 -24.30 -40.16
CA MET A 11 -9.08 -23.29 -40.37
C MET A 11 -9.71 -22.17 -41.21
N SER A 12 -9.61 -20.93 -40.80
CA SER A 12 -9.69 -19.71 -41.63
C SER A 12 -9.23 -18.53 -40.79
N LEU A 13 -8.04 -18.05 -40.87
CA LEU A 13 -7.37 -17.20 -41.84
C LEU A 13 -8.18 -15.92 -42.19
N LEU A 14 -7.84 -14.79 -41.55
CA LEU A 14 -7.82 -13.50 -42.26
C LEU A 14 -6.83 -12.53 -41.61
N ALA A 15 -5.70 -12.37 -42.28
CA ALA A 15 -4.77 -11.26 -42.13
C ALA A 15 -5.24 -10.09 -42.98
N VAL A 16 -5.29 -8.89 -42.40
CA VAL A 16 -5.26 -7.65 -43.22
C VAL A 16 -4.28 -6.68 -42.60
N VAL A 17 -3.20 -6.52 -43.33
CA VAL A 17 -2.19 -5.47 -43.20
C VAL A 17 -2.73 -4.21 -43.87
N PHE A 18 -2.63 -3.06 -43.21
CA PHE A 18 -2.56 -1.79 -43.89
C PHE A 18 -1.47 -0.89 -43.31
N LEU A 19 -0.38 -0.83 -44.03
CA LEU A 19 0.63 0.21 -43.97
C LEU A 19 0.15 1.36 -44.86
N VAL A 20 0.14 2.59 -44.37
CA VAL A 20 0.35 3.78 -45.19
C VAL A 20 1.26 4.73 -44.44
N ALA A 21 2.38 4.99 -45.09
CA ALA A 21 3.39 5.97 -44.73
C ALA A 21 3.19 7.25 -45.54
N CYS A 22 4.02 8.25 -45.20
CA CYS A 22 4.29 9.56 -45.82
C CYS A 22 3.57 10.72 -45.13
N GLY A 23 4.25 11.69 -44.48
CA GLY A 23 5.44 12.42 -44.95
C GLY A 23 5.02 13.84 -45.28
N GLY A 24 5.53 14.85 -44.59
CA GLY A 24 5.29 16.24 -44.93
C GLY A 24 5.86 17.22 -43.91
N LYS A 25 6.80 17.96 -44.32
CA LYS A 25 7.67 18.96 -43.67
C LYS A 25 7.00 20.30 -43.36
N THR A 26 7.43 20.91 -42.23
CA THR A 26 7.84 22.33 -42.04
C THR A 26 6.82 23.44 -42.30
N GLU A 27 6.53 24.28 -41.31
CA GLU A 27 7.00 25.67 -41.20
C GLU A 27 6.53 26.39 -39.93
N ASN A 28 7.43 27.19 -39.40
CA ASN A 28 7.24 28.14 -38.29
C ASN A 28 6.24 29.24 -38.66
N THR A 29 5.40 29.63 -37.73
CA THR A 29 5.01 31.05 -37.60
C THR A 29 4.64 31.36 -36.14
N THR A 30 5.37 32.28 -35.57
CA THR A 30 5.15 32.94 -34.28
C THR A 30 3.95 33.89 -34.42
N THR A 31 2.98 33.83 -33.52
CA THR A 31 2.20 35.03 -33.18
C THR A 31 1.64 34.88 -31.77
N SER A 32 2.02 35.82 -30.94
CA SER A 32 1.53 36.09 -29.60
C SER A 32 0.10 36.67 -29.63
N SER A 33 -0.78 36.26 -28.70
CA SER A 33 -1.63 37.20 -27.96
C SER A 33 -2.53 36.51 -26.94
N SER A 34 -2.38 36.93 -25.70
CA SER A 34 -3.33 37.33 -24.65
C SER A 34 -4.46 36.40 -24.26
N SER A 35 -4.34 35.92 -23.00
CA SER A 35 -5.29 36.00 -21.88
C SER A 35 -6.77 35.69 -22.11
N THR A 36 -7.24 34.64 -21.47
CA THR A 36 -8.44 34.73 -20.63
C THR A 36 -8.42 33.61 -19.56
N SER A 37 -8.42 34.04 -18.33
CA SER A 37 -8.59 33.25 -17.13
C SER A 37 -9.97 32.62 -17.07
N SER A 38 -10.03 31.31 -16.91
CA SER A 38 -11.17 30.62 -16.31
C SER A 38 -10.66 29.73 -15.19
N SER A 39 -10.84 30.22 -13.98
CA SER A 39 -10.67 29.49 -12.74
C SER A 39 -11.66 28.33 -12.68
N SER A 40 -11.22 27.13 -12.87
CA SER A 40 -11.85 25.95 -12.34
C SER A 40 -10.96 25.45 -11.21
N SER A 41 -11.48 25.57 -10.00
CA SER A 41 -10.90 25.05 -8.78
C SER A 41 -10.83 23.52 -8.86
N GLU A 42 -9.72 23.00 -9.36
CA GLU A 42 -9.24 21.68 -9.04
C GLU A 42 -8.43 21.83 -7.74
N GLU A 43 -9.08 21.59 -6.62
CA GLU A 43 -8.38 21.18 -5.42
C GLU A 43 -7.76 19.80 -5.69
N ALA A 44 -6.64 19.82 -6.36
CA ALA A 44 -5.73 18.69 -6.39
C ALA A 44 -5.29 18.48 -4.93
N VAL A 45 -5.63 17.32 -4.38
CA VAL A 45 -5.01 16.78 -3.17
C VAL A 45 -3.53 16.53 -3.49
N SER A 46 -2.77 17.62 -3.54
CA SER A 46 -1.32 17.63 -3.60
C SER A 46 -0.77 17.66 -2.18
N GLY A 47 -0.93 16.53 -1.48
CA GLY A 47 -0.38 16.35 -0.15
C GLY A 47 0.86 15.47 -0.11
N ALA A 48 1.71 15.52 -1.12
CA ALA A 48 3.09 15.07 -0.96
C ALA A 48 3.86 16.22 -0.31
N SER A 49 3.77 16.34 1.01
CA SER A 49 4.67 17.21 1.75
C SER A 49 6.09 16.81 1.39
N VAL A 50 6.87 17.79 0.92
CA VAL A 50 8.32 17.62 0.77
C VAL A 50 8.83 17.18 2.13
N LYS A 51 9.35 15.96 2.20
CA LYS A 51 9.85 15.40 3.44
C LYS A 51 11.13 16.10 3.77
N GLU A 52 11.09 16.87 4.84
CA GLU A 52 12.25 17.55 5.36
C GLU A 52 13.06 16.54 6.17
N TYR A 53 14.29 16.32 5.73
CA TYR A 53 15.23 15.53 6.51
C TYR A 53 15.85 16.42 7.56
N THR A 54 15.99 15.90 8.77
CA THR A 54 16.73 16.57 9.84
C THR A 54 18.20 16.73 9.41
N ASP A 55 18.74 17.94 9.55
CA ASP A 55 20.15 18.19 9.29
C ASP A 55 20.99 17.32 10.23
N PRO A 56 21.97 16.55 9.74
CA PRO A 56 22.83 15.74 10.59
C PRO A 56 23.52 16.50 11.72
N SER A 57 23.75 17.81 11.57
CA SER A 57 24.32 18.66 12.63
C SER A 57 23.36 18.92 13.79
N GLU A 58 22.06 18.72 13.61
CA GLU A 58 21.02 18.86 14.63
C GLU A 58 20.77 17.56 15.41
N LEU A 59 21.32 16.44 14.94
CA LEU A 59 21.18 15.16 15.61
C LEU A 59 21.94 15.13 16.94
N LYS A 60 21.37 14.42 17.92
CA LYS A 60 22.05 14.17 19.20
C LYS A 60 23.24 13.24 18.99
N VAL A 61 24.21 13.33 19.89
CA VAL A 61 25.41 12.45 19.89
C VAL A 61 25.02 10.98 20.18
N SER A 62 23.91 10.75 20.88
CA SER A 62 23.44 9.41 21.24
C SER A 62 21.91 9.36 21.30
N TYR A 63 21.37 8.18 21.02
CA TYR A 63 19.98 7.82 21.12
C TYR A 63 19.86 6.47 21.83
N ASP A 64 18.75 6.24 22.53
CA ASP A 64 18.45 4.93 23.13
C ASP A 64 18.19 3.88 22.06
N ILE A 65 17.53 4.29 20.97
CA ILE A 65 17.17 3.42 19.86
C ILE A 65 17.49 4.09 18.52
N ILE A 66 18.17 3.37 17.66
CA ILE A 66 18.41 3.74 16.26
C ILE A 66 17.63 2.77 15.38
N VAL A 67 16.68 3.28 14.63
CA VAL A 67 15.91 2.51 13.65
C VAL A 67 16.49 2.74 12.25
N VAL A 68 16.76 1.67 11.51
CA VAL A 68 17.33 1.75 10.16
C VAL A 68 16.29 1.29 9.13
N GLY A 69 15.86 2.21 8.30
CA GLY A 69 14.86 2.02 7.23
C GLY A 69 13.49 2.56 7.60
N SER A 70 12.94 3.40 6.73
CA SER A 70 11.63 4.06 6.89
C SER A 70 10.49 3.34 6.18
N GLY A 71 10.57 2.02 6.01
CA GLY A 71 9.41 1.20 5.62
C GLY A 71 8.38 1.13 6.74
N GLY A 72 7.22 0.51 6.50
CA GLY A 72 6.16 0.39 7.50
C GLY A 72 6.65 -0.18 8.83
N ALA A 73 7.48 -1.22 8.81
CA ALA A 73 8.05 -1.81 10.03
C ALA A 73 8.93 -0.84 10.81
N GLY A 74 9.84 -0.11 10.11
CA GLY A 74 10.73 0.83 10.77
C GLY A 74 9.98 2.02 11.35
N MET A 75 9.06 2.62 10.61
CA MET A 75 8.23 3.72 11.12
C MET A 75 7.39 3.28 12.33
N SER A 76 6.77 2.09 12.27
CA SER A 76 6.01 1.55 13.40
C SER A 76 6.90 1.30 14.63
N ALA A 77 8.10 0.76 14.44
CA ALA A 77 9.05 0.55 15.52
C ALA A 77 9.50 1.88 16.16
N ALA A 78 9.79 2.90 15.34
CA ALA A 78 10.19 4.22 15.84
C ALA A 78 9.08 4.91 16.62
N ILE A 79 7.83 4.85 16.13
CA ILE A 79 6.65 5.36 16.85
C ILE A 79 6.47 4.65 18.19
N SER A 80 6.47 3.32 18.18
CA SER A 80 6.29 2.52 19.40
C SER A 80 7.39 2.77 20.43
N ALA A 81 8.64 2.88 19.99
CA ALA A 81 9.76 3.18 20.87
C ALA A 81 9.65 4.59 21.48
N LYS A 82 9.24 5.57 20.67
CA LYS A 82 9.04 6.95 21.14
C LYS A 82 7.88 7.03 22.14
N ASP A 83 6.78 6.33 21.89
CA ASP A 83 5.61 6.27 22.78
C ASP A 83 5.95 5.55 24.12
N ALA A 84 6.94 4.65 24.11
CA ALA A 84 7.53 4.04 25.31
C ALA A 84 8.51 4.95 26.06
N GLY A 85 8.75 6.18 25.60
CA GLY A 85 9.59 7.18 26.24
C GLY A 85 11.07 7.14 25.85
N ALA A 86 11.45 6.33 24.87
CA ALA A 86 12.83 6.28 24.39
C ALA A 86 13.20 7.51 23.51
N SER A 87 14.45 7.91 23.53
CA SER A 87 15.01 8.80 22.51
C SER A 87 15.31 7.98 21.26
N VAL A 88 14.71 8.37 20.12
CA VAL A 88 14.74 7.59 18.88
C VAL A 88 15.26 8.44 17.73
N VAL A 89 16.03 7.82 16.82
CA VAL A 89 16.35 8.36 15.50
C VAL A 89 16.01 7.34 14.43
N LEU A 90 15.41 7.80 13.32
CA LEU A 90 15.09 6.97 12.16
C LEU A 90 16.01 7.33 10.99
N LEU A 91 16.79 6.39 10.53
CA LEU A 91 17.74 6.56 9.43
C LEU A 91 17.20 5.92 8.16
N GLU A 92 17.13 6.68 7.05
CA GLU A 92 16.75 6.19 5.73
C GLU A 92 17.86 6.49 4.72
N LYS A 93 18.26 5.47 3.95
CA LYS A 93 19.30 5.62 2.92
C LYS A 93 18.81 6.17 1.60
N MET A 94 17.49 6.01 1.32
CA MET A 94 16.89 6.43 0.07
C MET A 94 16.37 7.86 0.16
N PRO A 95 16.33 8.60 -0.94
CA PRO A 95 15.79 9.96 -0.97
C PRO A 95 14.27 10.03 -0.76
N VAL A 96 13.62 8.87 -0.60
CA VAL A 96 12.18 8.76 -0.34
C VAL A 96 11.93 7.72 0.74
N ILE A 97 10.98 8.00 1.62
CA ILE A 97 10.58 7.08 2.68
C ILE A 97 9.56 6.04 2.19
N GLY A 98 9.29 5.03 3.03
CA GLY A 98 8.21 4.07 2.85
C GLY A 98 8.65 2.74 2.24
N GLY A 99 9.78 2.67 1.56
CA GLY A 99 10.31 1.42 1.00
C GLY A 99 9.28 0.65 0.17
N ASN A 100 9.20 -0.67 0.36
CA ASN A 100 8.21 -1.52 -0.30
C ASN A 100 6.78 -1.29 0.20
N THR A 101 6.60 -0.76 1.41
CA THR A 101 5.27 -0.42 1.94
C THR A 101 4.58 0.60 1.06
N ALA A 102 5.30 1.64 0.60
CA ALA A 102 4.76 2.66 -0.30
C ALA A 102 4.25 2.09 -1.64
N LYS A 103 4.74 0.92 -2.05
CA LYS A 103 4.36 0.25 -3.31
C LYS A 103 3.18 -0.70 -3.15
N SER A 104 2.67 -0.90 -1.95
CA SER A 104 1.55 -1.80 -1.67
C SER A 104 0.25 -1.24 -2.25
N SER A 105 -0.45 -2.03 -3.07
CA SER A 105 -1.67 -1.60 -3.75
C SER A 105 -2.95 -2.20 -3.15
N ALA A 106 -2.86 -3.33 -2.47
CA ALA A 106 -4.04 -4.03 -1.95
C ALA A 106 -4.53 -3.40 -0.63
N GLY A 107 -4.22 -3.98 0.48
CA GLY A 107 -4.64 -3.56 1.81
C GLY A 107 -3.92 -4.38 2.86
N MET A 108 -4.34 -4.27 4.09
CA MET A 108 -3.83 -5.03 5.23
C MET A 108 -4.85 -6.08 5.65
N ASN A 109 -4.46 -7.36 5.62
CA ASN A 109 -5.35 -8.44 6.03
C ASN A 109 -5.37 -8.58 7.56
N ALA A 110 -6.59 -8.63 8.11
CA ALA A 110 -6.82 -8.87 9.53
C ALA A 110 -8.15 -9.59 9.74
N SER A 111 -8.27 -10.35 10.82
CA SER A 111 -9.49 -11.03 11.24
C SER A 111 -9.94 -10.54 12.60
N GLN A 112 -11.21 -10.70 12.91
CA GLN A 112 -11.83 -10.30 14.20
C GLN A 112 -11.68 -8.80 14.50
N THR A 113 -11.72 -7.94 13.48
CA THR A 113 -11.61 -6.50 13.64
C THR A 113 -12.96 -5.86 13.93
N LYS A 114 -12.94 -4.70 14.60
CA LYS A 114 -14.15 -3.88 14.81
C LYS A 114 -14.86 -3.50 13.49
N PHE A 115 -14.13 -3.38 12.39
CA PHE A 115 -14.72 -3.08 11.08
C PHE A 115 -15.45 -4.30 10.50
N GLN A 116 -14.94 -5.52 10.71
CA GLN A 116 -15.66 -6.74 10.36
C GLN A 116 -16.91 -6.92 11.22
N GLU A 117 -16.82 -6.66 12.52
CA GLU A 117 -17.97 -6.71 13.42
C GLU A 117 -19.07 -5.73 12.99
N ALA A 118 -18.70 -4.49 12.62
CA ALA A 118 -19.64 -3.48 12.14
C ALA A 118 -20.36 -3.88 10.84
N GLU A 119 -19.73 -4.66 9.95
CA GLU A 119 -20.35 -5.22 8.75
C GLU A 119 -21.06 -6.58 8.99
N GLY A 120 -21.07 -7.10 10.22
CA GLY A 120 -21.65 -8.40 10.57
C GLY A 120 -20.87 -9.59 10.00
N ILE A 121 -19.58 -9.43 9.74
CA ILE A 121 -18.72 -10.48 9.21
C ILE A 121 -18.18 -11.33 10.37
N ALA A 122 -18.59 -12.60 10.40
CA ALA A 122 -18.08 -13.57 11.36
C ALA A 122 -16.80 -14.22 10.83
N ASP A 123 -15.67 -13.83 11.38
CA ASP A 123 -14.36 -14.35 11.02
C ASP A 123 -13.60 -14.83 12.27
N THR A 124 -12.58 -15.70 12.08
CA THR A 124 -11.74 -16.19 13.16
C THR A 124 -10.28 -16.22 12.78
N ASN A 125 -9.41 -16.08 13.77
CA ASN A 125 -7.97 -16.21 13.59
C ASN A 125 -7.58 -17.59 13.03
N ASP A 126 -8.26 -18.65 13.46
CA ASP A 126 -7.97 -20.00 12.95
C ASP A 126 -8.29 -20.12 11.46
N LYS A 127 -9.43 -19.61 11.02
CA LYS A 127 -9.81 -19.59 9.61
C LYS A 127 -8.83 -18.76 8.77
N PHE A 128 -8.41 -17.60 9.28
CA PHE A 128 -7.42 -16.77 8.62
C PHE A 128 -6.08 -17.49 8.51
N TYR A 129 -5.64 -18.14 9.59
CA TYR A 129 -4.41 -18.93 9.62
C TYR A 129 -4.42 -20.07 8.57
N GLU A 130 -5.47 -20.90 8.58
CA GLU A 130 -5.59 -22.04 7.70
C GLU A 130 -5.61 -21.64 6.23
N GLU A 131 -6.38 -20.62 5.88
CA GLU A 131 -6.45 -20.12 4.51
C GLU A 131 -5.13 -19.52 4.03
N THR A 132 -4.41 -18.80 4.91
CA THR A 132 -3.10 -18.24 4.58
C THR A 132 -2.04 -19.33 4.45
N LEU A 133 -2.04 -20.33 5.34
CA LEU A 133 -1.14 -21.48 5.24
C LEU A 133 -1.37 -22.24 3.94
N LYS A 134 -2.63 -22.47 3.56
CA LYS A 134 -3.01 -23.09 2.29
C LYS A 134 -2.56 -22.26 1.09
N GLY A 135 -2.78 -20.94 1.13
CA GLY A 135 -2.34 -20.01 0.08
C GLY A 135 -0.82 -20.00 -0.12
N GLY A 136 -0.07 -20.09 0.95
CA GLY A 136 1.39 -20.25 0.96
C GLY A 136 1.87 -21.65 0.61
N LYS A 137 0.97 -22.59 0.32
CA LYS A 137 1.29 -24.00 -0.03
C LYS A 137 2.16 -24.70 1.03
N GLY A 138 1.99 -24.32 2.29
CA GLY A 138 2.73 -24.88 3.42
C GLY A 138 4.20 -24.43 3.49
N THR A 139 4.59 -23.36 2.78
CA THR A 139 5.95 -22.80 2.85
C THR A 139 6.08 -21.72 3.93
N ASN A 140 4.98 -21.34 4.56
CA ASN A 140 4.97 -20.37 5.66
C ASN A 140 5.70 -20.96 6.87
N ASP A 141 6.36 -20.09 7.63
CA ASP A 141 6.71 -20.38 9.02
C ASP A 141 5.43 -20.39 9.87
N PRO A 142 5.06 -21.52 10.50
CA PRO A 142 3.78 -21.64 11.21
C PRO A 142 3.69 -20.74 12.46
N GLU A 143 4.80 -20.57 13.17
CA GLU A 143 4.82 -19.76 14.40
C GLU A 143 4.70 -18.28 14.08
N LEU A 144 5.45 -17.83 13.06
CA LEU A 144 5.39 -16.45 12.59
C LEU A 144 4.01 -16.12 12.01
N LEU A 145 3.43 -17.05 11.24
CA LEU A 145 2.08 -16.87 10.70
C LEU A 145 1.03 -16.78 11.82
N ARG A 146 1.12 -17.63 12.84
CA ARG A 146 0.22 -17.59 14.00
C ARG A 146 0.32 -16.25 14.72
N TYR A 147 1.54 -15.79 14.97
CA TYR A 147 1.78 -14.50 15.60
C TYR A 147 1.16 -13.35 14.79
N LEU A 148 1.39 -13.32 13.47
CA LEU A 148 0.81 -12.31 12.58
C LEU A 148 -0.72 -12.30 12.66
N VAL A 149 -1.34 -13.46 12.56
CA VAL A 149 -2.81 -13.59 12.57
C VAL A 149 -3.39 -13.13 13.90
N ASP A 150 -2.83 -13.61 15.01
CA ASP A 150 -3.35 -13.32 16.36
C ASP A 150 -3.21 -11.84 16.75
N HIS A 151 -2.26 -11.12 16.13
CA HIS A 151 -2.05 -9.68 16.37
C HIS A 151 -2.62 -8.78 15.27
N SER A 152 -3.27 -9.35 14.25
CA SER A 152 -3.73 -8.58 13.09
C SER A 152 -4.80 -7.54 13.43
N ALA A 153 -5.78 -7.90 14.27
CA ALA A 153 -6.83 -6.97 14.73
C ALA A 153 -6.24 -5.80 15.52
N SER A 154 -5.36 -6.11 16.49
CA SER A 154 -4.73 -5.08 17.32
C SER A 154 -3.86 -4.12 16.51
N ALA A 155 -3.25 -4.58 15.42
CA ALA A 155 -2.50 -3.72 14.51
C ALA A 155 -3.42 -2.75 13.73
N ILE A 156 -4.61 -3.20 13.30
CA ILE A 156 -5.63 -2.32 12.71
C ILE A 156 -6.11 -1.28 13.72
N ASP A 157 -6.38 -1.69 14.96
CA ASP A 157 -6.83 -0.77 16.01
C ASP A 157 -5.74 0.26 16.38
N TRP A 158 -4.47 -0.16 16.42
CA TRP A 158 -3.35 0.72 16.67
C TRP A 158 -3.20 1.78 15.56
N LEU A 159 -3.33 1.41 14.31
CA LEU A 159 -3.32 2.34 13.18
C LEU A 159 -4.49 3.32 13.25
N ASP A 160 -5.69 2.82 13.51
CA ASP A 160 -6.90 3.66 13.62
C ASP A 160 -6.79 4.65 14.78
N GLY A 161 -6.20 4.25 15.90
CA GLY A 161 -5.91 5.12 17.04
C GLY A 161 -4.96 6.28 16.71
N MET A 162 -4.21 6.18 15.62
CA MET A 162 -3.32 7.21 15.09
C MET A 162 -3.92 7.98 13.91
N GLY A 163 -5.20 7.82 13.62
CA GLY A 163 -5.87 8.46 12.48
C GLY A 163 -5.60 7.80 11.12
N ILE A 164 -5.03 6.59 11.12
CA ILE A 164 -4.79 5.80 9.90
C ILE A 164 -5.90 4.74 9.79
N THR A 165 -7.09 5.18 9.42
CA THR A 165 -8.29 4.35 9.37
C THR A 165 -8.36 3.52 8.10
N LEU A 166 -8.50 2.20 8.25
CA LEU A 166 -8.62 1.24 7.14
C LEU A 166 -9.98 0.53 7.23
N SER A 167 -11.07 1.26 6.98
CA SER A 167 -12.44 0.81 7.20
C SER A 167 -13.09 0.10 6.00
N ASN A 168 -12.55 0.24 4.80
CA ASN A 168 -13.11 -0.40 3.61
C ASN A 168 -12.65 -1.85 3.52
N LEU A 169 -13.60 -2.78 3.62
CA LEU A 169 -13.33 -4.22 3.64
C LEU A 169 -13.53 -4.87 2.27
N THR A 170 -12.49 -5.53 1.79
CA THR A 170 -12.52 -6.27 0.52
C THR A 170 -12.01 -7.71 0.71
N THR A 171 -12.28 -8.55 -0.30
CA THR A 171 -11.80 -9.93 -0.31
C THR A 171 -10.55 -10.05 -1.18
N THR A 172 -9.50 -10.66 -0.64
CA THR A 172 -8.32 -11.05 -1.42
C THR A 172 -8.52 -12.48 -1.95
N GLY A 173 -7.98 -12.78 -3.12
CA GLY A 173 -8.07 -14.12 -3.72
C GLY A 173 -7.58 -15.22 -2.78
N GLY A 174 -8.40 -16.29 -2.64
CA GLY A 174 -8.12 -17.40 -1.75
C GLY A 174 -8.63 -17.24 -0.32
N MET A 175 -9.18 -16.07 0.04
CA MET A 175 -9.84 -15.80 1.33
C MET A 175 -11.35 -15.95 1.21
N SER A 176 -12.00 -16.54 2.21
CA SER A 176 -13.45 -16.72 2.24
C SER A 176 -14.20 -15.51 2.81
N GLU A 177 -13.51 -14.69 3.62
CA GLU A 177 -14.09 -13.50 4.24
C GLU A 177 -13.43 -12.22 3.73
N LYS A 178 -14.09 -11.09 3.91
CA LYS A 178 -13.52 -9.78 3.67
C LYS A 178 -12.53 -9.45 4.80
N ARG A 179 -11.26 -9.69 4.58
CA ARG A 179 -10.17 -9.42 5.54
C ARG A 179 -9.25 -8.29 5.13
N THR A 180 -9.31 -7.88 3.88
CA THR A 180 -8.41 -6.86 3.36
C THR A 180 -8.94 -5.49 3.70
N HIS A 181 -8.32 -4.85 4.66
CA HIS A 181 -8.63 -3.50 5.14
C HIS A 181 -7.92 -2.47 4.28
N ARG A 182 -8.67 -1.51 3.77
CA ARG A 182 -8.21 -0.44 2.87
C ARG A 182 -8.66 0.93 3.39
N PRO A 183 -8.09 2.03 2.90
CA PRO A 183 -8.66 3.36 3.10
C PRO A 183 -10.14 3.40 2.69
N GLU A 184 -10.93 4.26 3.30
CA GLU A 184 -12.38 4.36 3.09
C GLU A 184 -12.75 4.50 1.62
N ASP A 185 -11.99 5.29 0.87
CA ASP A 185 -12.18 5.52 -0.58
C ASP A 185 -11.78 4.32 -1.46
N GLY A 186 -11.27 3.24 -0.87
CA GLY A 186 -10.79 2.06 -1.57
C GLY A 186 -9.47 2.24 -2.31
N SER A 187 -8.75 3.33 -2.10
CA SER A 187 -7.45 3.58 -2.70
C SER A 187 -6.38 2.58 -2.26
N ALA A 188 -5.19 2.64 -2.88
CA ALA A 188 -4.05 1.81 -2.52
C ALA A 188 -3.55 2.14 -1.11
N VAL A 189 -3.37 1.11 -0.28
CA VAL A 189 -2.98 1.27 1.12
C VAL A 189 -1.58 1.87 1.31
N GLY A 190 -0.66 1.61 0.37
CA GLY A 190 0.77 1.89 0.58
C GLY A 190 1.09 3.35 0.84
N GLY A 191 0.65 4.24 -0.05
CA GLY A 191 0.85 5.68 0.11
C GLY A 191 0.11 6.25 1.32
N TYR A 192 -1.13 5.81 1.53
CA TYR A 192 -1.94 6.21 2.67
C TYR A 192 -1.27 5.85 4.00
N LEU A 193 -0.84 4.60 4.16
CA LEU A 193 -0.17 4.11 5.36
C LEU A 193 1.16 4.82 5.61
N VAL A 194 1.99 4.98 4.56
CA VAL A 194 3.30 5.66 4.68
C VAL A 194 3.13 7.11 5.10
N ASN A 195 2.19 7.83 4.50
CA ASN A 195 1.94 9.23 4.84
C ASN A 195 1.40 9.36 6.28
N GLY A 196 0.48 8.48 6.69
CA GLY A 196 -0.05 8.49 8.05
C GLY A 196 1.02 8.18 9.11
N LEU A 197 1.85 7.16 8.87
CA LEU A 197 2.96 6.83 9.78
C LEU A 197 4.00 7.95 9.85
N TYR A 198 4.34 8.54 8.70
CA TYR A 198 5.26 9.68 8.67
C TYR A 198 4.73 10.89 9.45
N HIS A 199 3.46 11.23 9.27
CA HIS A 199 2.82 12.30 10.05
C HIS A 199 2.94 12.05 11.55
N ASN A 200 2.69 10.83 11.98
CA ASN A 200 2.84 10.41 13.37
C ASN A 200 4.27 10.46 13.91
N LEU A 201 5.28 10.25 13.04
CA LEU A 201 6.69 10.46 13.42
C LEU A 201 7.02 11.94 13.62
N VAL A 202 6.51 12.80 12.72
CA VAL A 202 6.70 14.27 12.81
C VAL A 202 6.06 14.82 14.07
N GLU A 203 4.81 14.43 14.38
CA GLU A 203 4.13 14.86 15.62
C GLU A 203 4.86 14.46 16.90
N ARG A 204 5.59 13.34 16.85
CA ARG A 204 6.41 12.84 17.95
C ARG A 204 7.84 13.34 17.97
N GLU A 205 8.17 14.24 17.06
CA GLU A 205 9.52 14.80 16.92
C GLU A 205 10.61 13.72 16.83
N VAL A 206 10.38 12.71 15.97
CA VAL A 206 11.39 11.69 15.65
C VAL A 206 12.22 12.20 14.48
N PRO A 207 13.53 12.48 14.69
CA PRO A 207 14.42 12.96 13.64
C PRO A 207 14.80 11.85 12.66
#